data_54b4942281b58994f03248dd9831f697
#
_entry.id   54b4942281b58994f03248dd9831f697
#
_cell.length_a   1.000
_cell.length_b   1.000
_cell.length_c   1.000
_cell.angle_alpha   90.00
_cell.angle_beta   90.00
_cell.angle_gamma   90.00
#
_symmetry.space_group_name_H-M   'P 1'
#
loop_
_entity.id
_entity.type
_entity.pdbx_description
1 polymer ?
#
loop_
_entity_poly.entity_id
_entity_poly.type
_entity_poly.pdbx_seq_one_letter_code
_entity_poly.pdbx_strand_id
1 'polypeptide(L)'
;MRSIIQAQGIHHITLNGANKETSINFWQKILGMKFIFEQPNLDDLNTNHLYFDCGDGTTVTIFTNENIIPNKQKIKNECGGVHHVAFWVSQSTIRIAEKNLNENGFANTGIKDRGFMDSIYFREPLGLLIELASYKFDPPIGFTHANVLEKAHELRVKREALNIQDEDIASAIKELRN
;
A
#
# COMPACT_ATOMS: atom_id res chain seq x y z
N MET A 1 25.22 2.76 -18.71
CA MET A 1 25.70 1.64 -17.86
C MET A 1 24.64 0.54 -17.86
N ARG A 2 24.99 -0.72 -18.16
CA ARG A 2 24.04 -1.82 -17.98
C ARG A 2 23.86 -2.05 -16.47
N SER A 3 22.62 -2.09 -15.99
CA SER A 3 22.31 -2.53 -14.62
C SER A 3 22.80 -3.97 -14.43
N ILE A 4 23.55 -4.24 -13.35
CA ILE A 4 24.03 -5.59 -13.01
C ILE A 4 22.90 -6.41 -12.39
N ILE A 5 21.96 -5.74 -11.69
CA ILE A 5 20.80 -6.34 -11.06
C ILE A 5 19.56 -5.55 -11.55
N GLN A 6 18.55 -6.27 -12.01
CA GLN A 6 17.27 -5.70 -12.38
C GLN A 6 16.17 -6.36 -11.55
N ALA A 7 15.60 -5.61 -10.61
CA ALA A 7 14.39 -6.04 -9.91
C ALA A 7 13.20 -6.06 -10.89
N GLN A 8 12.37 -7.09 -10.78
CA GLN A 8 11.18 -7.27 -11.64
C GLN A 8 9.89 -6.82 -10.95
N GLY A 9 9.95 -6.49 -9.68
CA GLY A 9 8.82 -6.06 -8.88
C GLY A 9 9.03 -6.35 -7.40
N ILE A 10 8.01 -6.09 -6.59
CA ILE A 10 7.99 -6.47 -5.19
C ILE A 10 7.59 -7.95 -5.11
N HIS A 11 8.45 -8.78 -4.50
CA HIS A 11 8.15 -10.19 -4.25
C HIS A 11 7.29 -10.33 -2.98
N HIS A 12 7.75 -9.74 -1.88
CA HIS A 12 7.02 -9.69 -0.62
C HIS A 12 7.52 -8.52 0.25
N ILE A 13 6.71 -8.17 1.24
CA ILE A 13 7.08 -7.23 2.30
C ILE A 13 6.96 -7.97 3.62
N THR A 14 8.07 -8.03 4.39
CA THR A 14 8.08 -8.64 5.72
C THR A 14 8.02 -7.54 6.78
N LEU A 15 7.09 -7.66 7.70
CA LEU A 15 6.87 -6.70 8.79
C LEU A 15 6.96 -7.42 10.15
N ASN A 16 7.41 -6.68 11.16
CA ASN A 16 7.29 -7.13 12.53
C ASN A 16 5.86 -6.87 13.02
N GLY A 17 5.15 -7.90 13.39
CA GLY A 17 3.75 -7.85 13.81
C GLY A 17 3.57 -8.06 15.31
N ALA A 18 2.32 -7.95 15.75
CA ALA A 18 1.89 -8.34 17.08
C ALA A 18 1.81 -9.87 17.24
N ASN A 19 1.09 -10.36 18.24
CA ASN A 19 0.79 -11.80 18.32
C ASN A 19 -0.04 -12.27 17.11
N LYS A 20 -0.10 -13.58 16.91
CA LYS A 20 -0.75 -14.20 15.76
C LYS A 20 -2.21 -13.76 15.59
N GLU A 21 -2.99 -13.80 16.66
CA GLU A 21 -4.43 -13.46 16.61
C GLU A 21 -4.64 -12.02 16.14
N THR A 22 -3.93 -11.07 16.72
CA THR A 22 -3.99 -9.65 16.35
C THR A 22 -3.58 -9.44 14.89
N SER A 23 -2.50 -10.10 14.46
CA SER A 23 -2.00 -10.00 13.09
C SER A 23 -3.00 -10.56 12.08
N ILE A 24 -3.56 -11.75 12.32
CA ILE A 24 -4.59 -12.32 11.43
C ILE A 24 -5.84 -11.44 11.42
N ASN A 25 -6.31 -10.97 12.55
CA ASN A 25 -7.47 -10.09 12.62
C ASN A 25 -7.26 -8.82 11.79
N PHE A 26 -6.09 -8.19 11.86
CA PHE A 26 -5.82 -6.99 11.08
C PHE A 26 -5.67 -7.28 9.58
N TRP A 27 -4.74 -8.15 9.21
CA TRP A 27 -4.40 -8.36 7.80
C TRP A 27 -5.51 -9.06 7.03
N GLN A 28 -6.20 -10.02 7.65
CA GLN A 28 -7.29 -10.73 6.97
C GLN A 28 -8.64 -10.05 7.14
N LYS A 29 -9.06 -9.68 8.36
CA LYS A 29 -10.42 -9.19 8.57
C LYS A 29 -10.58 -7.70 8.23
N ILE A 30 -9.55 -6.87 8.48
CA ILE A 30 -9.63 -5.44 8.18
C ILE A 30 -9.19 -5.15 6.75
N LEU A 31 -8.07 -5.71 6.30
CA LEU A 31 -7.53 -5.48 4.95
C LEU A 31 -7.99 -6.48 3.90
N GLY A 32 -8.68 -7.56 4.30
CA GLY A 32 -9.21 -8.56 3.37
C GLY A 32 -8.18 -9.46 2.71
N MET A 33 -6.92 -9.45 3.19
CA MET A 33 -5.87 -10.30 2.65
C MET A 33 -6.07 -11.74 3.09
N LYS A 34 -6.01 -12.69 2.14
CA LYS A 34 -6.17 -14.10 2.48
C LYS A 34 -4.96 -14.60 3.26
N PHE A 35 -5.19 -15.09 4.49
CA PHE A 35 -4.16 -15.84 5.21
C PHE A 35 -3.87 -17.15 4.46
N ILE A 36 -2.58 -17.41 4.13
CA ILE A 36 -2.16 -18.54 3.32
C ILE A 36 -1.68 -19.68 4.23
N PHE A 37 -0.64 -19.40 5.02
CA PHE A 37 -0.04 -20.36 5.96
C PHE A 37 0.84 -19.63 6.97
N GLU A 38 1.32 -20.41 7.94
CA GLU A 38 2.36 -20.02 8.89
C GLU A 38 3.41 -21.12 9.04
N GLN A 39 4.57 -20.73 9.46
CA GLN A 39 5.64 -21.63 9.88
C GLN A 39 6.52 -20.93 10.92
N PRO A 40 7.31 -21.67 11.72
CA PRO A 40 8.34 -21.06 12.54
C PRO A 40 9.33 -20.25 11.69
N ASN A 41 9.80 -19.11 12.20
CA ASN A 41 10.88 -18.38 11.56
C ASN A 41 12.16 -19.21 11.60
N LEU A 42 12.85 -19.35 10.47
CA LEU A 42 14.06 -20.17 10.35
C LEU A 42 15.24 -19.59 11.15
N ASP A 43 15.27 -18.26 11.33
CA ASP A 43 16.36 -17.56 12.01
C ASP A 43 16.08 -17.35 13.51
N ASP A 44 14.81 -17.43 13.94
CA ASP A 44 14.38 -17.29 15.34
C ASP A 44 13.12 -18.11 15.60
N LEU A 45 13.32 -19.29 16.19
CA LEU A 45 12.24 -20.23 16.50
C LEU A 45 11.22 -19.73 17.54
N ASN A 46 11.47 -18.60 18.21
CA ASN A 46 10.51 -17.95 19.11
C ASN A 46 9.50 -17.06 18.39
N THR A 47 9.69 -16.87 17.09
CA THR A 47 8.78 -16.12 16.22
C THR A 47 8.15 -17.02 15.17
N ASN A 48 6.87 -16.77 14.86
CA ASN A 48 6.20 -17.38 13.72
C ASN A 48 6.23 -16.43 12.53
N HIS A 49 6.22 -16.99 11.33
CA HIS A 49 6.18 -16.29 10.06
C HIS A 49 4.86 -16.56 9.37
N LEU A 50 3.98 -15.57 9.37
CA LEU A 50 2.66 -15.63 8.74
C LEU A 50 2.73 -15.07 7.32
N TYR A 51 1.96 -15.64 6.40
CA TYR A 51 1.91 -15.24 5.00
C TYR A 51 0.48 -14.86 4.59
N PHE A 52 0.33 -13.71 3.93
CA PHE A 52 -0.94 -13.19 3.43
C PHE A 52 -0.82 -12.86 1.95
N ASP A 53 -1.83 -13.23 1.16
CA ASP A 53 -1.95 -12.90 -0.25
C ASP A 53 -2.55 -11.49 -0.41
N CYS A 54 -1.83 -10.61 -1.12
CA CYS A 54 -2.30 -9.26 -1.43
C CYS A 54 -3.33 -9.24 -2.57
N GLY A 55 -3.48 -10.35 -3.32
CA GLY A 55 -4.41 -10.47 -4.44
C GLY A 55 -3.84 -10.06 -5.80
N ASP A 56 -2.57 -9.64 -5.85
CA ASP A 56 -1.86 -9.22 -7.07
C ASP A 56 -0.66 -10.12 -7.41
N GLY A 57 -0.50 -11.21 -6.65
CA GLY A 57 0.64 -12.13 -6.75
C GLY A 57 1.82 -11.80 -5.83
N THR A 58 1.76 -10.67 -5.12
CA THR A 58 2.70 -10.35 -4.04
C THR A 58 2.18 -10.85 -2.69
N THR A 59 3.04 -10.95 -1.69
CA THR A 59 2.65 -11.33 -0.35
C THR A 59 3.10 -10.30 0.68
N VAL A 60 2.28 -10.13 1.72
CA VAL A 60 2.71 -9.52 2.97
C VAL A 60 2.99 -10.65 3.95
N THR A 61 4.13 -10.59 4.61
CA THR A 61 4.51 -11.58 5.60
C THR A 61 4.77 -10.91 6.94
N ILE A 62 4.43 -11.60 8.02
CA ILE A 62 4.46 -11.00 9.35
C ILE A 62 5.24 -11.93 10.29
N PHE A 63 6.28 -11.40 10.91
CA PHE A 63 6.90 -12.06 12.05
C PHE A 63 6.09 -11.76 13.31
N THR A 64 5.60 -12.79 13.98
CA THR A 64 4.77 -12.66 15.18
C THR A 64 5.40 -13.34 16.38
N ASN A 65 5.16 -12.77 17.55
CA ASN A 65 5.52 -13.38 18.83
C ASN A 65 4.38 -13.17 19.80
N GLU A 66 3.98 -14.22 20.49
CA GLU A 66 2.80 -14.21 21.38
C GLU A 66 2.92 -13.23 22.56
N ASN A 67 4.14 -12.81 22.90
CA ASN A 67 4.39 -11.81 23.93
C ASN A 67 4.24 -10.36 23.44
N ILE A 68 4.10 -10.13 22.13
CA ILE A 68 3.94 -8.79 21.55
C ILE A 68 2.46 -8.46 21.47
N ILE A 69 2.05 -7.50 22.27
CA ILE A 69 0.68 -6.97 22.27
C ILE A 69 0.60 -5.65 21.49
N PRO A 70 -0.58 -5.32 20.95
CA PRO A 70 -0.79 -4.04 20.28
C PRO A 70 -0.41 -2.87 21.18
N ASN A 71 0.33 -1.92 20.63
CA ASN A 71 0.54 -0.64 21.26
C ASN A 71 0.19 0.46 20.25
N LYS A 72 -0.45 1.52 20.68
CA LYS A 72 -0.90 2.62 19.81
C LYS A 72 0.19 3.68 19.57
N GLN A 73 1.45 3.37 19.86
CA GLN A 73 2.55 4.32 19.65
C GLN A 73 2.86 4.41 18.16
N LYS A 74 3.05 5.65 17.71
CA LYS A 74 3.48 5.89 16.33
C LYS A 74 4.92 5.43 16.17
N ILE A 75 5.19 4.66 15.11
CA ILE A 75 6.56 4.38 14.69
C ILE A 75 7.21 5.72 14.28
N LYS A 76 8.43 5.95 14.74
CA LYS A 76 9.18 7.16 14.40
C LYS A 76 9.56 7.15 12.91
N ASN A 77 9.36 8.28 12.25
CA ASN A 77 9.87 8.50 10.90
C ASN A 77 11.34 8.90 10.99
N GLU A 78 12.22 7.97 10.71
CA GLU A 78 13.67 8.20 10.66
C GLU A 78 14.17 8.00 9.22
N CYS A 79 15.27 8.69 8.86
CA CYS A 79 15.89 8.50 7.55
C CYS A 79 16.30 7.04 7.37
N GLY A 80 15.92 6.45 6.21
CA GLY A 80 16.14 5.04 5.92
C GLY A 80 15.02 4.11 6.43
N GLY A 81 14.08 4.61 7.25
CA GLY A 81 12.90 3.87 7.68
C GLY A 81 11.77 3.91 6.65
N VAL A 82 10.81 2.99 6.80
CA VAL A 82 9.59 2.98 6.00
C VAL A 82 8.63 4.04 6.55
N HIS A 83 8.25 5.02 5.71
CA HIS A 83 7.29 6.06 6.09
C HIS A 83 5.87 5.48 6.20
N HIS A 84 5.42 4.77 5.18
CA HIS A 84 4.15 4.03 5.14
C HIS A 84 4.23 2.91 4.09
N VAL A 85 3.27 2.00 4.15
CA VAL A 85 3.02 1.01 3.11
C VAL A 85 1.66 1.32 2.50
N ALA A 86 1.62 1.52 1.18
CA ALA A 86 0.40 1.80 0.44
C ALA A 86 -0.10 0.54 -0.26
N PHE A 87 -1.39 0.24 -0.09
CA PHE A 87 -2.09 -0.84 -0.78
C PHE A 87 -3.10 -0.25 -1.76
N TRP A 88 -3.10 -0.78 -2.96
CA TRP A 88 -4.06 -0.37 -3.98
C TRP A 88 -5.45 -0.94 -3.67
N VAL A 89 -6.45 -0.08 -3.80
CA VAL A 89 -7.87 -0.45 -3.71
C VAL A 89 -8.66 0.20 -4.85
N SER A 90 -9.85 -0.34 -5.15
CA SER A 90 -10.74 0.28 -6.13
C SER A 90 -11.33 1.58 -5.61
N GLN A 91 -11.81 2.44 -6.52
CA GLN A 91 -12.56 3.65 -6.18
C GLN A 91 -13.84 3.36 -5.37
N SER A 92 -14.49 2.22 -5.59
CA SER A 92 -15.63 1.79 -4.77
C SER A 92 -15.21 1.40 -3.35
N THR A 93 -14.07 0.72 -3.21
CA THR A 93 -13.54 0.30 -1.90
C THR A 93 -13.10 1.51 -1.07
N ILE A 94 -12.39 2.49 -1.66
CA ILE A 94 -11.90 3.62 -0.88
C ILE A 94 -13.05 4.49 -0.33
N ARG A 95 -14.17 4.60 -1.06
CA ARG A 95 -15.36 5.36 -0.61
C ARG A 95 -15.99 4.80 0.65
N ILE A 96 -15.89 3.49 0.89
CA ILE A 96 -16.44 2.83 2.09
C ILE A 96 -15.37 2.60 3.16
N ALA A 97 -14.09 2.79 2.83
CA ALA A 97 -12.97 2.49 3.73
C ALA A 97 -13.02 3.30 5.03
N GLU A 98 -13.34 4.59 4.96
CA GLU A 98 -13.44 5.45 6.15
C GLU A 98 -14.49 4.92 7.14
N LYS A 99 -15.68 4.57 6.65
CA LYS A 99 -16.74 4.00 7.47
C LYS A 99 -16.29 2.69 8.09
N ASN A 100 -15.75 1.77 7.29
CA ASN A 100 -15.32 0.45 7.74
C ASN A 100 -14.20 0.55 8.80
N LEU A 101 -13.23 1.44 8.61
CA LEU A 101 -12.16 1.68 9.58
C LEU A 101 -12.71 2.21 10.90
N ASN A 102 -13.64 3.18 10.85
CA ASN A 102 -14.27 3.76 12.05
C ASN A 102 -15.09 2.71 12.82
N GLU A 103 -15.88 1.91 12.13
CA GLU A 103 -16.70 0.83 12.73
C GLU A 103 -15.83 -0.25 13.40
N ASN A 104 -14.59 -0.44 12.94
CA ASN A 104 -13.60 -1.36 13.53
C ASN A 104 -12.62 -0.68 14.50
N GLY A 105 -12.85 0.58 14.85
CA GLY A 105 -12.07 1.30 15.87
C GLY A 105 -10.69 1.80 15.38
N PHE A 106 -10.46 1.89 14.08
CA PHE A 106 -9.24 2.44 13.48
C PHE A 106 -9.40 3.93 13.18
N ALA A 107 -8.75 4.78 13.96
CA ALA A 107 -8.65 6.21 13.66
C ALA A 107 -7.91 6.40 12.32
N ASN A 108 -8.47 7.25 11.47
CA ASN A 108 -7.96 7.49 10.12
C ASN A 108 -8.05 8.97 9.74
N THR A 109 -7.51 9.33 8.59
CA THR A 109 -7.46 10.73 8.12
C THR A 109 -8.71 11.18 7.38
N GLY A 110 -9.68 10.29 7.15
CA GLY A 110 -10.66 10.48 6.08
C GLY A 110 -9.99 10.43 4.70
N ILE A 111 -10.81 10.46 3.66
CA ILE A 111 -10.31 10.44 2.28
C ILE A 111 -9.60 11.76 1.96
N LYS A 112 -8.39 11.65 1.41
CA LYS A 112 -7.55 12.77 0.93
C LYS A 112 -7.44 12.71 -0.58
N ASP A 113 -7.87 13.77 -1.24
CA ASP A 113 -7.61 13.99 -2.66
C ASP A 113 -6.11 14.30 -2.86
N ARG A 114 -5.45 13.51 -3.72
CA ARG A 114 -4.05 13.68 -4.09
C ARG A 114 -3.88 14.08 -5.57
N GLY A 115 -4.95 14.61 -6.20
CA GLY A 115 -5.01 14.90 -7.61
C GLY A 115 -5.38 13.64 -8.41
N PHE A 116 -4.42 12.91 -8.91
CA PHE A 116 -4.63 11.70 -9.74
C PHE A 116 -5.03 10.44 -8.94
N MET A 117 -5.07 10.50 -7.61
CA MET A 117 -5.51 9.40 -6.74
C MET A 117 -6.19 9.92 -5.48
N ASP A 118 -6.97 9.06 -4.85
CA ASP A 118 -7.51 9.24 -3.50
C ASP A 118 -6.76 8.37 -2.52
N SER A 119 -6.55 8.86 -1.30
CA SER A 119 -5.82 8.16 -0.24
C SER A 119 -6.52 8.26 1.10
N ILE A 120 -6.43 7.22 1.92
CA ILE A 120 -6.80 7.25 3.34
C ILE A 120 -5.70 6.61 4.16
N TYR A 121 -5.34 7.23 5.28
CA TYR A 121 -4.24 6.79 6.14
C TYR A 121 -4.74 6.36 7.51
N PHE A 122 -4.23 5.26 8.00
CA PHE A 122 -4.50 4.74 9.34
C PHE A 122 -3.31 3.92 9.84
N ARG A 123 -3.36 3.43 11.09
CA ARG A 123 -2.24 2.67 11.64
C ARG A 123 -2.63 1.23 11.91
N GLU A 124 -1.72 0.32 11.57
CA GLU A 124 -1.81 -1.06 12.01
C GLU A 124 -1.57 -1.17 13.53
N PRO A 125 -1.82 -2.33 14.16
CA PRO A 125 -1.79 -2.47 15.62
C PRO A 125 -0.50 -2.08 16.35
N LEU A 126 0.66 -2.08 15.69
CA LEU A 126 1.95 -1.67 16.27
C LEU A 126 2.39 -0.27 15.82
N GLY A 127 1.55 0.44 15.07
CA GLY A 127 1.75 1.85 14.77
C GLY A 127 2.38 2.14 13.40
N LEU A 128 2.64 1.13 12.54
CA LEU A 128 3.03 1.35 11.15
C LEU A 128 1.91 2.11 10.43
N LEU A 129 2.28 3.13 9.68
CA LEU A 129 1.32 3.87 8.85
C LEU A 129 0.98 3.06 7.61
N ILE A 130 -0.32 2.80 7.43
CA ILE A 130 -0.88 2.17 6.23
C ILE A 130 -1.62 3.23 5.43
N GLU A 131 -1.51 3.15 4.13
CA GLU A 131 -2.29 3.90 3.16
C GLU A 131 -3.13 2.94 2.33
N LEU A 132 -4.41 3.24 2.13
CA LEU A 132 -5.17 2.71 1.00
C LEU A 132 -5.20 3.79 -0.06
N ALA A 133 -4.78 3.45 -1.27
CA ALA A 133 -4.70 4.36 -2.40
C ALA A 133 -5.51 3.85 -3.58
N SER A 134 -6.20 4.75 -4.28
CA SER A 134 -7.00 4.42 -5.45
C SER A 134 -6.78 5.44 -6.54
N TYR A 135 -6.33 4.98 -7.72
CA TYR A 135 -6.23 5.85 -8.88
C TYR A 135 -7.61 6.31 -9.35
N LYS A 136 -7.69 7.56 -9.82
CA LYS A 136 -8.90 8.17 -10.40
C LYS A 136 -9.01 7.96 -11.91
N PHE A 137 -8.09 7.22 -12.50
CA PHE A 137 -8.03 6.94 -13.92
C PHE A 137 -7.61 5.48 -14.18
N ASP A 138 -7.99 4.98 -15.35
CA ASP A 138 -7.54 3.69 -15.86
C ASP A 138 -6.57 3.91 -17.04
N PRO A 139 -5.44 3.18 -17.09
CA PRO A 139 -4.52 3.27 -18.20
C PRO A 139 -5.14 2.66 -19.47
N PRO A 140 -4.71 3.11 -20.68
CA PRO A 140 -5.09 2.42 -21.90
C PRO A 140 -4.60 0.98 -21.94
N ILE A 141 -5.26 0.14 -22.75
CA ILE A 141 -4.85 -1.26 -22.93
C ILE A 141 -3.38 -1.33 -23.38
N GLY A 142 -2.61 -2.17 -22.70
CA GLY A 142 -1.17 -2.35 -22.95
C GLY A 142 -0.25 -1.40 -22.17
N PHE A 143 -0.81 -0.46 -21.42
CA PHE A 143 -0.06 0.48 -20.57
C PHE A 143 -0.39 0.28 -19.09
N THR A 144 0.52 0.76 -18.23
CA THR A 144 0.36 0.75 -16.78
C THR A 144 0.05 2.15 -16.26
N HIS A 145 -0.39 2.26 -15.00
CA HIS A 145 -0.52 3.55 -14.32
C HIS A 145 0.80 4.34 -14.32
N ALA A 146 1.94 3.64 -14.18
CA ALA A 146 3.26 4.28 -14.22
C ALA A 146 3.54 4.94 -15.57
N ASN A 147 3.16 4.30 -16.69
CA ASN A 147 3.33 4.90 -18.02
C ASN A 147 2.49 6.17 -18.20
N VAL A 148 1.25 6.16 -17.70
CA VAL A 148 0.39 7.35 -17.73
C VAL A 148 0.97 8.47 -16.88
N LEU A 149 1.44 8.15 -15.66
CA LEU A 149 2.05 9.14 -14.76
C LEU A 149 3.36 9.73 -15.32
N GLU A 150 4.21 8.90 -15.92
CA GLU A 150 5.43 9.34 -16.60
C GLU A 150 5.09 10.35 -17.71
N LYS A 151 4.13 10.00 -18.57
CA LYS A 151 3.68 10.87 -19.65
C LYS A 151 3.01 12.16 -19.13
N ALA A 152 2.16 12.05 -18.13
CA ALA A 152 1.54 13.21 -17.49
C ALA A 152 2.58 14.13 -16.80
N HIS A 153 3.66 13.54 -16.25
CA HIS A 153 4.78 14.32 -15.72
C HIS A 153 5.49 15.13 -16.80
N GLU A 154 5.77 14.55 -17.99
CA GLU A 154 6.35 15.27 -19.12
C GLU A 154 5.47 16.47 -19.52
N LEU A 155 4.15 16.28 -19.59
CA LEU A 155 3.21 17.33 -19.96
C LEU A 155 3.15 18.44 -18.89
N ARG A 156 3.11 18.06 -17.60
CA ARG A 156 3.18 18.99 -16.48
C ARG A 156 4.44 19.87 -16.54
N VAL A 157 5.62 19.25 -16.81
CA VAL A 157 6.89 19.98 -16.89
C VAL A 157 6.87 20.98 -18.05
N LYS A 158 6.36 20.59 -19.22
CA LYS A 158 6.20 21.52 -20.36
C LYS A 158 5.30 22.71 -20.05
N ARG A 159 4.34 22.53 -19.16
CA ARG A 159 3.38 23.54 -18.71
C ARG A 159 3.89 24.34 -17.50
N GLU A 160 5.08 24.04 -17.01
CA GLU A 160 5.70 24.67 -15.81
C GLU A 160 4.82 24.57 -14.55
N ALA A 161 3.94 23.55 -14.45
CA ALA A 161 3.09 23.34 -13.30
C ALA A 161 3.81 22.59 -12.17
N LEU A 162 3.48 22.90 -10.92
CA LEU A 162 4.08 22.27 -9.75
C LEU A 162 3.66 20.80 -9.60
N ASN A 163 2.37 20.50 -9.89
CA ASN A 163 1.79 19.17 -9.71
C ASN A 163 1.10 18.71 -11.00
N ILE A 164 1.01 17.39 -11.16
CA ILE A 164 0.18 16.75 -12.19
C ILE A 164 -1.30 17.11 -11.89
N GLN A 165 -2.02 17.52 -12.92
CA GLN A 165 -3.43 17.85 -12.88
C GLN A 165 -4.25 16.90 -13.76
N ASP A 166 -5.56 16.93 -13.64
CA ASP A 166 -6.47 16.06 -14.40
C ASP A 166 -6.29 16.21 -15.91
N GLU A 167 -5.98 17.42 -16.38
CA GLU A 167 -5.72 17.69 -17.81
C GLU A 167 -4.42 17.01 -18.30
N ASP A 168 -3.39 16.90 -17.47
CA ASP A 168 -2.16 16.19 -17.80
C ASP A 168 -2.43 14.69 -17.92
N ILE A 169 -3.23 14.12 -17.01
CA ILE A 169 -3.66 12.71 -17.05
C ILE A 169 -4.50 12.44 -18.31
N ALA A 170 -5.50 13.27 -18.60
CA ALA A 170 -6.36 13.11 -19.77
C ALA A 170 -5.56 13.20 -21.07
N SER A 171 -4.61 14.13 -21.17
CA SER A 171 -3.74 14.30 -22.33
C SER A 171 -2.77 13.14 -22.48
N ALA A 172 -2.18 12.66 -21.37
CA ALA A 172 -1.31 11.49 -21.35
C ALA A 172 -2.02 10.23 -21.88
N ILE A 173 -3.23 9.97 -21.38
CA ILE A 173 -4.06 8.84 -21.83
C ILE A 173 -4.37 8.95 -23.33
N LYS A 174 -4.68 10.15 -23.82
CA LYS A 174 -4.94 10.39 -25.24
C LYS A 174 -3.70 10.12 -26.12
N GLU A 175 -2.53 10.60 -25.69
CA GLU A 175 -1.27 10.40 -26.43
C GLU A 175 -0.82 8.94 -26.44
N LEU A 176 -1.05 8.18 -25.37
CA LEU A 176 -0.71 6.76 -25.28
C LEU A 176 -1.66 5.84 -26.08
N ARG A 177 -2.83 6.33 -26.51
CA ARG A 177 -3.77 5.59 -27.35
C ARG A 177 -3.46 5.68 -28.85
N ASN A 178 -2.68 6.69 -29.26
CA ASN A 178 -2.34 6.97 -30.66
C ASN A 178 -1.00 6.33 -31.04
#